data_e9e4cb2852a7c77a544874082af1bb12
#
_entry.id   e9e4cb2852a7c77a544874082af1bb12
#
_cell.length_a   1.000
_cell.length_b   1.000
_cell.length_c   1.000
_cell.angle_alpha   90.00
_cell.angle_beta   90.00
_cell.angle_gamma   90.00
#
_symmetry.space_group_name_H-M   'P 1'
#
loop_
_entity.id
_entity.type
_entity.pdbx_description
1 polymer ?
#
loop_
_entity_poly.entity_id
_entity_poly.type
_entity_poly.pdbx_seq_one_letter_code
_entity_poly.pdbx_strand_id
1 'polypeptide(L)'
;MNYLPAPDRYAGKMPYNRCGKSGLLLPAISLGLWHNFGDTARFDTCQEMIRCAFDHGITHFDLANNYGPAPGAAEETFGRILQKNPQIRREELVISSKAGHEMWPGPYGNGGSRKMLITSLEQSLRRMQLDYVDIFYSHRYDPDTPLEETLQALVDIVRSGKALYAGISKYPAAEAGFAYNYLRERDVPCLVYQGRYSLFNREPEAEIIRQANQHGAGFIAFSPLAQGLLTNRYLNGIPEDSRIARPEGFLKAEQLSPEVLSKIKSLHEIATDRGQTLAEMALAWLLHNPLVTSVVIGASSADQLLNNLKAVHYPLFTDEELIAINRICL
;
A
#
# COMPACT_ATOMS: atom_id res chain seq x y z
N MET A 1 -7.09 13.26 27.79
CA MET A 1 -5.63 13.52 27.76
C MET A 1 -5.23 13.80 26.34
N ASN A 2 -4.34 14.79 26.13
CA ASN A 2 -3.77 15.00 24.80
C ASN A 2 -2.87 13.81 24.43
N TYR A 3 -2.98 13.31 23.22
CA TYR A 3 -2.10 12.27 22.69
C TYR A 3 -0.65 12.80 22.66
N LEU A 4 0.28 11.98 23.12
CA LEU A 4 1.72 12.22 23.00
C LEU A 4 2.33 11.02 22.27
N PRO A 5 3.05 11.25 21.16
CA PRO A 5 3.73 10.17 20.44
C PRO A 5 4.74 9.44 21.31
N ALA A 6 4.87 8.13 21.13
CA ALA A 6 5.86 7.32 21.84
C ALA A 6 7.28 7.87 21.58
N PRO A 7 8.07 8.18 22.61
CA PRO A 7 9.39 8.78 22.43
C PRO A 7 10.39 7.80 21.78
N ASP A 8 10.15 6.50 21.92
CA ASP A 8 10.98 5.41 21.43
C ASP A 8 10.49 4.83 20.09
N ARG A 9 9.54 5.52 19.37
CA ARG A 9 8.96 5.03 18.11
C ARG A 9 10.00 4.74 17.03
N TYR A 10 11.15 5.39 17.06
CA TYR A 10 12.26 5.19 16.12
C TYR A 10 13.40 4.33 16.69
N ALA A 11 13.24 3.74 17.87
CA ALA A 11 14.28 2.95 18.53
C ALA A 11 14.33 1.49 18.06
N GLY A 12 14.38 1.29 16.72
CA GLY A 12 14.56 -0.05 16.13
C GLY A 12 13.30 -0.91 16.03
N LYS A 13 12.12 -0.36 16.35
CA LYS A 13 10.85 -1.10 16.24
C LYS A 13 10.43 -1.36 14.79
N MET A 14 10.80 -0.47 13.87
CA MET A 14 10.48 -0.52 12.45
C MET A 14 11.76 -0.34 11.63
N PRO A 15 12.12 -1.31 10.77
CA PRO A 15 13.17 -1.11 9.77
C PRO A 15 12.74 -0.10 8.71
N TYR A 16 13.69 0.71 8.22
CA TYR A 16 13.48 1.65 7.14
C TYR A 16 14.36 1.29 5.95
N ASN A 17 13.74 1.16 4.78
CA ASN A 17 14.41 0.79 3.55
C ASN A 17 14.48 1.99 2.60
N ARG A 18 15.61 2.13 1.91
CA ARG A 18 15.76 3.16 0.89
C ARG A 18 14.81 2.89 -0.29
N CYS A 19 14.05 3.91 -0.68
CA CYS A 19 13.15 3.81 -1.83
C CYS A 19 13.95 3.96 -3.13
N GLY A 20 14.30 2.84 -3.73
CA GLY A 20 15.15 2.79 -4.91
C GLY A 20 16.50 3.50 -4.71
N LYS A 21 16.87 4.36 -5.67
CA LYS A 21 18.10 5.18 -5.63
C LYS A 21 17.87 6.58 -5.08
N SER A 22 16.72 6.87 -4.49
CA SER A 22 16.40 8.17 -3.90
C SER A 22 16.99 8.34 -2.49
N GLY A 23 16.87 9.56 -1.94
CA GLY A 23 17.19 9.85 -0.53
C GLY A 23 16.09 9.44 0.46
N LEU A 24 14.88 9.10 -0.04
CA LEU A 24 13.74 8.79 0.81
C LEU A 24 13.86 7.39 1.43
N LEU A 25 13.59 7.31 2.73
CA LEU A 25 13.44 6.05 3.45
C LEU A 25 11.95 5.79 3.71
N LEU A 26 11.52 4.55 3.48
CA LEU A 26 10.17 4.10 3.82
C LEU A 26 10.23 3.02 4.91
N PRO A 27 9.24 2.98 5.83
CA PRO A 27 9.14 1.88 6.77
C PRO A 27 8.89 0.57 6.03
N ALA A 28 9.44 -0.54 6.55
CA ALA A 28 9.23 -1.86 5.96
C ALA A 28 7.74 -2.21 5.83
N ILE A 29 6.92 -1.74 6.78
CA ILE A 29 5.46 -1.84 6.72
C ILE A 29 4.87 -0.44 6.71
N SER A 30 3.96 -0.18 5.76
CA SER A 30 3.20 1.05 5.58
C SER A 30 1.72 0.81 5.85
N LEU A 31 0.99 1.81 6.31
CA LEU A 31 -0.46 1.70 6.55
C LEU A 31 -1.26 2.23 5.35
N GLY A 32 -2.04 1.33 4.74
CA GLY A 32 -2.98 1.66 3.67
C GLY A 32 -4.38 1.97 4.22
N LEU A 33 -4.96 3.08 3.77
CA LEU A 33 -6.22 3.60 4.29
C LEU A 33 -7.42 3.29 3.38
N TRP A 34 -7.42 2.16 2.69
CA TRP A 34 -8.44 1.90 1.67
C TRP A 34 -9.85 1.72 2.23
N HIS A 35 -10.16 0.67 3.00
CA HIS A 35 -11.55 0.30 3.35
C HIS A 35 -12.01 0.73 4.75
N ASN A 36 -11.09 0.93 5.66
CA ASN A 36 -11.41 1.07 7.08
C ASN A 36 -11.33 2.53 7.55
N PHE A 37 -11.28 3.49 6.62
CA PHE A 37 -11.17 4.92 6.91
C PHE A 37 -12.23 5.77 6.22
N GLY A 38 -13.25 5.13 5.60
CA GLY A 38 -14.36 5.82 4.96
C GLY A 38 -15.47 6.23 5.93
N ASP A 39 -16.62 6.68 5.37
CA ASP A 39 -17.76 7.22 6.11
C ASP A 39 -18.39 6.23 7.08
N THR A 40 -18.31 4.94 6.79
CA THR A 40 -18.85 3.86 7.63
C THR A 40 -17.92 3.48 8.78
N ALA A 41 -16.69 3.99 8.79
CA ALA A 41 -15.71 3.69 9.82
C ALA A 41 -15.91 4.60 11.05
N ARG A 42 -15.72 4.05 12.24
CA ARG A 42 -15.73 4.86 13.46
C ARG A 42 -14.48 5.73 13.52
N PHE A 43 -14.66 7.03 13.61
CA PHE A 43 -13.56 8.00 13.64
C PHE A 43 -12.52 7.70 14.74
N ASP A 44 -12.99 7.33 15.94
CA ASP A 44 -12.10 7.02 17.07
C ASP A 44 -11.21 5.81 16.79
N THR A 45 -11.74 4.77 16.14
CA THR A 45 -10.97 3.59 15.71
C THR A 45 -9.93 3.97 14.64
N CYS A 46 -10.30 4.81 13.67
CA CYS A 46 -9.36 5.33 12.68
C CYS A 46 -8.23 6.11 13.34
N GLN A 47 -8.56 7.00 14.27
CA GLN A 47 -7.59 7.81 15.00
C GLN A 47 -6.66 6.95 15.86
N GLU A 48 -7.20 5.94 16.54
CA GLU A 48 -6.43 4.98 17.32
C GLU A 48 -5.42 4.22 16.43
N MET A 49 -5.85 3.75 15.26
CA MET A 49 -4.95 3.07 14.31
C MET A 49 -3.82 3.97 13.81
N ILE A 50 -4.10 5.25 13.48
CA ILE A 50 -3.06 6.20 13.04
C ILE A 50 -2.06 6.47 14.15
N ARG A 51 -2.53 6.70 15.39
CA ARG A 51 -1.66 6.90 16.55
C ARG A 51 -0.81 5.66 16.83
N CYS A 52 -1.44 4.49 16.85
CA CYS A 52 -0.76 3.21 17.03
C CYS A 52 0.31 2.97 15.95
N ALA A 53 -0.01 3.24 14.68
CA ALA A 53 0.94 3.14 13.58
C ALA A 53 2.15 4.06 13.81
N PHE A 54 1.91 5.33 14.11
CA PHE A 54 2.96 6.32 14.35
C PHE A 54 3.84 5.96 15.56
N ASP A 55 3.23 5.50 16.66
CA ASP A 55 3.93 5.07 17.88
C ASP A 55 4.82 3.84 17.68
N HIS A 56 4.60 3.09 16.58
CA HIS A 56 5.40 1.92 16.20
C HIS A 56 6.30 2.18 14.97
N GLY A 57 6.53 3.44 14.62
CA GLY A 57 7.46 3.83 13.56
C GLY A 57 6.90 3.71 12.14
N ILE A 58 5.60 3.50 11.94
CA ILE A 58 5.00 3.65 10.62
C ILE A 58 4.89 5.15 10.31
N THR A 59 5.68 5.60 9.35
CA THR A 59 5.68 6.98 8.89
C THR A 59 5.01 7.14 7.53
N HIS A 60 4.78 6.06 6.77
CA HIS A 60 4.14 6.09 5.47
C HIS A 60 2.66 5.70 5.56
N PHE A 61 1.79 6.64 5.15
CA PHE A 61 0.34 6.48 5.04
C PHE A 61 -0.07 6.55 3.58
N ASP A 62 -0.67 5.45 3.09
CA ASP A 62 -0.97 5.27 1.67
C ASP A 62 -2.46 5.43 1.40
N LEU A 63 -2.81 6.52 0.69
CA LEU A 63 -4.16 6.90 0.31
C LEU A 63 -4.36 6.85 -1.21
N ALA A 64 -5.58 7.14 -1.63
CA ALA A 64 -5.96 7.49 -2.99
C ALA A 64 -7.24 8.32 -2.97
N ASN A 65 -7.45 9.11 -4.01
CA ASN A 65 -8.63 9.98 -4.12
C ASN A 65 -9.96 9.21 -4.02
N ASN A 66 -10.00 7.96 -4.50
CA ASN A 66 -11.20 7.12 -4.49
C ASN A 66 -11.33 6.21 -3.27
N TYR A 67 -10.45 6.32 -2.25
CA TYR A 67 -10.56 5.48 -1.06
C TYR A 67 -11.69 5.94 -0.15
N GLY A 68 -12.38 4.94 0.43
CA GLY A 68 -13.55 5.15 1.28
C GLY A 68 -14.15 3.83 1.77
N PRO A 69 -15.49 3.59 1.64
CA PRO A 69 -16.52 4.43 1.02
C PRO A 69 -16.80 5.72 1.81
N ALA A 70 -17.38 6.79 1.24
CA ALA A 70 -17.49 7.03 -0.20
C ALA A 70 -16.15 7.50 -0.77
N PRO A 71 -15.98 7.65 -2.14
CA PRO A 71 -14.74 8.18 -2.70
C PRO A 71 -14.33 9.50 -2.07
N GLY A 72 -13.08 9.59 -1.58
CA GLY A 72 -12.55 10.77 -0.88
C GLY A 72 -12.66 10.73 0.63
N ALA A 73 -13.57 9.93 1.19
CA ALA A 73 -13.83 9.91 2.63
C ALA A 73 -12.61 9.47 3.48
N ALA A 74 -11.75 8.59 2.94
CA ALA A 74 -10.54 8.20 3.64
C ALA A 74 -9.54 9.38 3.79
N GLU A 75 -9.40 10.21 2.75
CA GLU A 75 -8.56 11.42 2.79
C GLU A 75 -9.14 12.47 3.77
N GLU A 76 -10.46 12.67 3.79
CA GLU A 76 -11.11 13.57 4.75
C GLU A 76 -10.91 13.10 6.19
N THR A 77 -11.10 11.80 6.44
CA THR A 77 -10.89 11.20 7.76
C THR A 77 -9.45 11.37 8.22
N PHE A 78 -8.49 11.10 7.33
CA PHE A 78 -7.07 11.25 7.64
C PHE A 78 -6.69 12.70 7.93
N GLY A 79 -7.14 13.65 7.11
CA GLY A 79 -6.91 15.09 7.33
C GLY A 79 -7.46 15.55 8.69
N ARG A 80 -8.69 15.14 9.03
CA ARG A 80 -9.28 15.44 10.35
C ARG A 80 -8.51 14.84 11.52
N ILE A 81 -7.92 13.64 11.33
CA ILE A 81 -7.08 13.00 12.35
C ILE A 81 -5.81 13.82 12.56
N LEU A 82 -5.14 14.25 11.49
CA LEU A 82 -3.93 15.08 11.61
C LEU A 82 -4.22 16.39 12.31
N GLN A 83 -5.30 17.08 11.98
CA GLN A 83 -5.72 18.33 12.64
C GLN A 83 -5.98 18.15 14.14
N LYS A 84 -6.54 17.01 14.55
CA LYS A 84 -6.77 16.69 15.97
C LYS A 84 -5.53 16.21 16.71
N ASN A 85 -4.45 15.92 16.01
CA ASN A 85 -3.20 15.40 16.56
C ASN A 85 -1.98 16.20 16.07
N PRO A 86 -1.86 17.49 16.41
CA PRO A 86 -0.76 18.35 15.95
C PRO A 86 0.62 17.89 16.43
N GLN A 87 0.68 16.92 17.34
CA GLN A 87 1.91 16.27 17.79
C GLN A 87 2.47 15.27 16.77
N ILE A 88 1.63 14.80 15.84
CA ILE A 88 2.07 14.06 14.65
C ILE A 88 2.51 15.10 13.62
N ARG A 89 3.80 15.40 13.57
CA ARG A 89 4.33 16.44 12.71
C ARG A 89 4.29 16.00 11.25
N ARG A 90 3.87 16.91 10.35
CA ARG A 90 3.80 16.65 8.91
C ARG A 90 5.16 16.19 8.34
N GLU A 91 6.24 16.76 8.83
CA GLU A 91 7.60 16.50 8.38
C GLU A 91 8.13 15.12 8.79
N GLU A 92 7.50 14.47 9.74
CA GLU A 92 7.81 13.09 10.14
C GLU A 92 7.04 12.06 9.29
N LEU A 93 6.14 12.49 8.40
CA LEU A 93 5.29 11.61 7.63
C LEU A 93 5.68 11.58 6.15
N VAL A 94 5.50 10.42 5.55
CA VAL A 94 5.41 10.25 4.11
C VAL A 94 3.93 9.98 3.79
N ILE A 95 3.29 10.90 3.10
CA ILE A 95 1.88 10.80 2.73
C ILE A 95 1.80 10.60 1.22
N SER A 96 1.15 9.51 0.80
CA SER A 96 0.92 9.27 -0.63
C SER A 96 -0.56 9.35 -0.96
N SER A 97 -0.87 9.88 -2.15
CA SER A 97 -2.20 9.77 -2.75
C SER A 97 -2.09 9.43 -4.25
N LYS A 98 -3.21 9.05 -4.84
CA LYS A 98 -3.28 8.50 -6.20
C LYS A 98 -4.55 8.95 -6.89
N ALA A 99 -4.51 9.05 -8.23
CA ALA A 99 -5.69 9.24 -9.07
C ALA A 99 -5.63 8.35 -10.32
N GLY A 100 -6.80 7.95 -10.84
CA GLY A 100 -6.92 7.13 -12.03
C GLY A 100 -8.10 6.16 -12.02
N HIS A 101 -8.74 5.96 -10.87
CA HIS A 101 -10.00 5.24 -10.75
C HIS A 101 -11.19 6.19 -10.66
N GLU A 102 -12.37 5.67 -10.92
CA GLU A 102 -13.60 6.46 -10.91
C GLU A 102 -13.86 7.10 -9.55
N MET A 103 -14.16 8.40 -9.58
CA MET A 103 -14.56 9.23 -8.46
C MET A 103 -16.02 9.65 -8.55
N TRP A 104 -16.51 9.87 -9.76
CA TRP A 104 -17.89 10.24 -10.09
C TRP A 104 -18.19 9.85 -11.54
N PRO A 105 -19.46 9.65 -11.91
CA PRO A 105 -19.84 9.33 -13.28
C PRO A 105 -19.58 10.50 -14.24
N GLY A 106 -19.29 10.16 -15.49
CA GLY A 106 -19.09 11.14 -16.56
C GLY A 106 -17.64 11.21 -17.07
N PRO A 107 -17.35 12.10 -18.02
CA PRO A 107 -16.12 12.04 -18.82
C PRO A 107 -14.85 12.51 -18.10
N TYR A 108 -14.96 13.07 -16.90
CA TYR A 108 -13.83 13.69 -16.19
C TYR A 108 -13.54 13.04 -14.83
N GLY A 109 -14.30 12.02 -14.44
CA GLY A 109 -14.20 11.40 -13.12
C GLY A 109 -13.32 10.16 -13.06
N ASN A 110 -12.68 9.75 -14.18
CA ASN A 110 -11.92 8.51 -14.32
C ASN A 110 -10.75 8.68 -15.29
N GLY A 111 -9.79 7.74 -15.29
CA GLY A 111 -8.72 7.67 -16.27
C GLY A 111 -7.47 8.46 -15.90
N GLY A 112 -6.54 8.53 -16.86
CA GLY A 112 -5.19 9.08 -16.69
C GLY A 112 -4.98 10.48 -17.26
N SER A 113 -6.03 11.17 -17.74
CA SER A 113 -5.88 12.46 -18.39
C SER A 113 -5.22 13.50 -17.47
N ARG A 114 -4.50 14.45 -18.08
CA ARG A 114 -3.92 15.57 -17.39
C ARG A 114 -4.92 16.31 -16.49
N LYS A 115 -6.15 16.54 -17.03
CA LYS A 115 -7.23 17.18 -16.29
C LYS A 115 -7.56 16.39 -15.03
N MET A 116 -7.75 15.06 -15.15
CA MET A 116 -8.11 14.19 -14.05
C MET A 116 -7.04 14.15 -12.97
N LEU A 117 -5.76 13.99 -13.34
CA LEU A 117 -4.67 13.88 -12.37
C LEU A 117 -4.48 15.17 -11.57
N ILE A 118 -4.41 16.32 -12.25
CA ILE A 118 -4.19 17.61 -11.58
C ILE A 118 -5.37 17.98 -10.69
N THR A 119 -6.60 17.87 -11.20
CA THR A 119 -7.79 18.23 -10.39
C THR A 119 -8.00 17.26 -9.22
N SER A 120 -7.67 15.99 -9.38
CA SER A 120 -7.73 15.02 -8.29
C SER A 120 -6.75 15.34 -7.18
N LEU A 121 -5.51 15.68 -7.50
CA LEU A 121 -4.54 16.09 -6.48
C LEU A 121 -5.01 17.35 -5.74
N GLU A 122 -5.54 18.36 -6.44
CA GLU A 122 -6.10 19.55 -5.81
C GLU A 122 -7.23 19.22 -4.82
N GLN A 123 -8.11 18.28 -5.19
CA GLN A 123 -9.18 17.82 -4.32
C GLN A 123 -8.64 17.01 -3.13
N SER A 124 -7.65 16.13 -3.36
CA SER A 124 -6.99 15.34 -2.32
C SER A 124 -6.33 16.24 -1.27
N LEU A 125 -5.60 17.27 -1.70
CA LEU A 125 -4.96 18.23 -0.81
C LEU A 125 -5.99 18.99 0.05
N ARG A 126 -7.13 19.40 -0.55
CA ARG A 126 -8.21 20.06 0.20
C ARG A 126 -8.85 19.12 1.23
N ARG A 127 -9.13 17.85 0.86
CA ARG A 127 -9.71 16.86 1.79
C ARG A 127 -8.77 16.58 2.96
N MET A 128 -7.49 16.40 2.68
CA MET A 128 -6.48 16.15 3.71
C MET A 128 -6.05 17.41 4.47
N GLN A 129 -6.39 18.60 3.97
CA GLN A 129 -5.95 19.90 4.51
C GLN A 129 -4.43 20.01 4.54
N LEU A 130 -3.80 19.64 3.42
CA LEU A 130 -2.34 19.66 3.22
C LEU A 130 -1.96 20.56 2.05
N ASP A 131 -0.77 21.12 2.10
CA ASP A 131 -0.21 21.92 1.00
C ASP A 131 0.42 21.03 -0.08
N TYR A 132 0.93 19.84 0.32
CA TYR A 132 1.56 18.88 -0.58
C TYR A 132 1.41 17.46 -0.05
N VAL A 133 1.55 16.47 -0.95
CA VAL A 133 1.80 15.07 -0.63
C VAL A 133 3.26 14.72 -0.93
N ASP A 134 3.81 13.69 -0.27
CA ASP A 134 5.17 13.26 -0.57
C ASP A 134 5.22 12.51 -1.89
N ILE A 135 4.28 11.60 -2.13
CA ILE A 135 4.24 10.78 -3.35
C ILE A 135 2.85 10.90 -3.98
N PHE A 136 2.81 11.28 -5.27
CA PHE A 136 1.58 11.22 -6.04
C PHE A 136 1.70 10.19 -7.16
N TYR A 137 0.72 9.29 -7.25
CA TYR A 137 0.72 8.19 -8.21
C TYR A 137 -0.28 8.40 -9.34
N SER A 138 0.11 8.03 -10.55
CA SER A 138 -0.86 7.49 -11.50
C SER A 138 -1.29 6.11 -11.02
N HIS A 139 -2.58 5.96 -10.65
CA HIS A 139 -3.08 4.81 -9.88
C HIS A 139 -3.17 3.53 -10.71
N ARG A 140 -3.30 3.67 -12.03
CA ARG A 140 -3.28 2.60 -13.01
C ARG A 140 -2.90 3.14 -14.38
N TYR A 141 -2.44 2.26 -15.24
CA TYR A 141 -2.36 2.56 -16.67
C TYR A 141 -3.77 2.79 -17.25
N ASP A 142 -3.88 3.81 -18.09
CA ASP A 142 -5.08 4.14 -18.83
C ASP A 142 -4.79 4.03 -20.34
N PRO A 143 -5.31 2.99 -21.02
CA PRO A 143 -5.04 2.78 -22.44
C PRO A 143 -5.71 3.80 -23.36
N ASP A 144 -6.71 4.53 -22.86
CA ASP A 144 -7.49 5.49 -23.64
C ASP A 144 -6.88 6.91 -23.59
N THR A 145 -5.88 7.13 -22.71
CA THR A 145 -5.15 8.39 -22.62
C THR A 145 -3.72 8.21 -23.15
N PRO A 146 -3.22 9.10 -24.05
CA PRO A 146 -1.81 9.08 -24.43
C PRO A 146 -0.92 9.05 -23.19
N LEU A 147 -0.02 8.07 -23.11
CA LEU A 147 0.79 7.86 -21.90
C LEU A 147 1.66 9.08 -21.58
N GLU A 148 2.13 9.79 -22.59
CA GLU A 148 2.90 11.04 -22.47
C GLU A 148 2.10 12.14 -21.76
N GLU A 149 0.79 12.23 -22.01
CA GLU A 149 -0.08 13.22 -21.33
C GLU A 149 -0.14 12.93 -19.83
N THR A 150 -0.37 11.65 -19.46
CA THR A 150 -0.39 11.19 -18.07
C THR A 150 0.94 11.49 -17.37
N LEU A 151 2.04 11.13 -18.01
CA LEU A 151 3.38 11.29 -17.44
C LEU A 151 3.80 12.77 -17.35
N GLN A 152 3.43 13.58 -18.37
CA GLN A 152 3.68 15.02 -18.31
C GLN A 152 2.88 15.67 -17.18
N ALA A 153 1.65 15.21 -16.91
CA ALA A 153 0.90 15.67 -15.75
C ALA A 153 1.62 15.37 -14.42
N LEU A 154 2.23 14.21 -14.26
CA LEU A 154 3.04 13.89 -13.09
C LEU A 154 4.28 14.80 -12.97
N VAL A 155 4.96 15.07 -14.09
CA VAL A 155 6.10 16.02 -14.11
C VAL A 155 5.67 17.40 -13.62
N ASP A 156 4.56 17.91 -14.14
CA ASP A 156 4.08 19.26 -13.80
C ASP A 156 3.58 19.32 -12.35
N ILE A 157 2.98 18.27 -11.84
CA ILE A 157 2.58 18.13 -10.43
C ILE A 157 3.81 18.24 -9.52
N VAL A 158 4.88 17.51 -9.81
CA VAL A 158 6.10 17.55 -9.00
C VAL A 158 6.76 18.93 -9.11
N ARG A 159 6.86 19.51 -10.31
CA ARG A 159 7.42 20.83 -10.52
C ARG A 159 6.61 21.95 -9.84
N SER A 160 5.32 21.77 -9.67
CA SER A 160 4.47 22.72 -8.92
C SER A 160 4.68 22.67 -7.40
N GLY A 161 5.43 21.70 -6.89
CA GLY A 161 5.65 21.49 -5.46
C GLY A 161 4.47 20.86 -4.70
N LYS A 162 3.40 20.46 -5.39
CA LYS A 162 2.22 19.82 -4.77
C LYS A 162 2.40 18.33 -4.51
N ALA A 163 3.41 17.73 -5.13
CA ALA A 163 3.96 16.44 -4.74
C ALA A 163 5.48 16.52 -4.79
N LEU A 164 6.17 15.84 -3.86
CA LEU A 164 7.64 15.82 -3.86
C LEU A 164 8.18 14.79 -4.86
N TYR A 165 7.45 13.69 -5.05
CA TYR A 165 7.84 12.57 -5.90
C TYR A 165 6.67 12.05 -6.74
N ALA A 166 7.00 11.54 -7.93
CA ALA A 166 6.08 10.81 -8.79
C ALA A 166 6.19 9.30 -8.58
N GLY A 167 5.05 8.59 -8.60
CA GLY A 167 4.97 7.14 -8.59
C GLY A 167 4.00 6.63 -9.66
N ILE A 168 4.11 5.34 -9.98
CA ILE A 168 3.16 4.64 -10.85
C ILE A 168 2.66 3.36 -10.17
N SER A 169 1.47 2.91 -10.55
CA SER A 169 0.87 1.70 -9.99
C SER A 169 0.13 0.92 -11.07
N LYS A 170 0.24 -0.41 -11.04
CA LYS A 170 -0.48 -1.32 -11.95
C LYS A 170 -0.25 -1.04 -13.44
N TYR A 171 0.92 -0.61 -13.81
CA TYR A 171 1.34 -0.48 -15.20
C TYR A 171 1.84 -1.84 -15.71
N PRO A 172 1.49 -2.25 -16.94
CA PRO A 172 2.19 -3.36 -17.57
C PRO A 172 3.67 -3.02 -17.76
N ALA A 173 4.52 -4.04 -17.93
CA ALA A 173 5.97 -3.85 -17.92
C ALA A 173 6.49 -2.92 -19.02
N ALA A 174 5.93 -3.01 -20.23
CA ALA A 174 6.34 -2.15 -21.35
C ALA A 174 6.06 -0.66 -21.06
N GLU A 175 4.85 -0.35 -20.58
CA GLU A 175 4.42 1.01 -20.22
C GLU A 175 5.13 1.53 -18.98
N ALA A 176 5.44 0.66 -18.01
CA ALA A 176 6.29 1.02 -16.87
C ALA A 176 7.70 1.39 -17.32
N GLY A 177 8.31 0.62 -18.23
CA GLY A 177 9.61 0.92 -18.83
C GLY A 177 9.63 2.26 -19.55
N PHE A 178 8.59 2.53 -20.36
CA PHE A 178 8.40 3.83 -21.00
C PHE A 178 8.29 4.95 -19.96
N ALA A 179 7.46 4.77 -18.94
CA ALA A 179 7.25 5.76 -17.89
C ALA A 179 8.55 6.11 -17.13
N TYR A 180 9.36 5.12 -16.77
CA TYR A 180 10.64 5.36 -16.11
C TYR A 180 11.58 6.22 -16.96
N ASN A 181 11.67 5.95 -18.25
CA ASN A 181 12.52 6.72 -19.16
C ASN A 181 11.99 8.14 -19.36
N TYR A 182 10.69 8.27 -19.65
CA TYR A 182 10.03 9.55 -19.88
C TYR A 182 10.20 10.52 -18.70
N LEU A 183 9.95 10.02 -17.48
CA LEU A 183 10.05 10.82 -16.26
C LEU A 183 11.51 11.21 -15.96
N ARG A 184 12.45 10.28 -16.14
CA ARG A 184 13.89 10.54 -15.93
C ARG A 184 14.44 11.58 -16.89
N GLU A 185 14.05 11.54 -18.17
CA GLU A 185 14.46 12.54 -19.20
C GLU A 185 13.97 13.94 -18.88
N ARG A 186 13.00 14.09 -17.96
CA ARG A 186 12.43 15.38 -17.53
C ARG A 186 12.86 15.77 -16.11
N ASP A 187 13.92 15.15 -15.58
CA ASP A 187 14.47 15.41 -14.24
C ASP A 187 13.47 15.16 -13.08
N VAL A 188 12.47 14.31 -13.32
CA VAL A 188 11.49 13.83 -12.32
C VAL A 188 11.48 12.30 -12.34
N PRO A 189 12.56 11.63 -11.88
CA PRO A 189 12.60 10.17 -11.92
C PRO A 189 11.45 9.56 -11.12
N CYS A 190 10.87 8.48 -11.65
CA CYS A 190 9.86 7.73 -10.91
C CYS A 190 10.47 7.18 -9.62
N LEU A 191 9.91 7.59 -8.49
CA LEU A 191 10.39 7.16 -7.18
C LEU A 191 10.09 5.70 -6.92
N VAL A 192 8.88 5.25 -7.30
CA VAL A 192 8.34 3.98 -6.82
C VAL A 192 7.27 3.42 -7.74
N TYR A 193 7.28 2.09 -7.88
CA TYR A 193 6.19 1.32 -8.44
C TYR A 193 5.39 0.65 -7.31
N GLN A 194 4.07 0.82 -7.30
CA GLN A 194 3.20 0.11 -6.38
C GLN A 194 2.43 -1.00 -7.10
N GLY A 195 2.67 -2.28 -6.71
CA GLY A 195 2.11 -3.46 -7.35
C GLY A 195 1.43 -4.43 -6.40
N ARG A 196 0.45 -5.21 -6.90
CA ARG A 196 -0.11 -6.33 -6.15
C ARG A 196 0.95 -7.42 -6.04
N TYR A 197 1.31 -7.78 -4.82
CA TYR A 197 2.28 -8.85 -4.59
C TYR A 197 2.00 -9.57 -3.28
N SER A 198 1.93 -10.89 -3.33
CA SER A 198 1.66 -11.77 -2.20
C SER A 198 2.08 -13.20 -2.56
N LEU A 199 2.03 -14.12 -1.60
CA LEU A 199 2.23 -15.56 -1.86
C LEU A 199 1.31 -16.12 -2.95
N PHE A 200 0.11 -15.56 -3.12
CA PHE A 200 -0.88 -15.98 -4.13
C PHE A 200 -0.91 -15.12 -5.40
N ASN A 201 -0.10 -14.07 -5.47
CA ASN A 201 0.07 -13.26 -6.68
C ASN A 201 1.54 -12.92 -6.83
N ARG A 202 2.25 -13.70 -7.62
CA ARG A 202 3.70 -13.62 -7.82
C ARG A 202 4.11 -13.10 -9.19
N GLU A 203 3.13 -12.68 -10.00
CA GLU A 203 3.36 -12.12 -11.34
C GLU A 203 4.44 -11.01 -11.38
N PRO A 204 4.52 -10.07 -10.41
CA PRO A 204 5.54 -9.02 -10.43
C PRO A 204 6.99 -9.50 -10.37
N GLU A 205 7.24 -10.74 -9.90
CA GLU A 205 8.58 -11.32 -9.82
C GLU A 205 9.19 -11.55 -11.21
N ALA A 206 8.36 -11.83 -12.21
CA ALA A 206 8.83 -12.14 -13.56
C ALA A 206 9.63 -10.97 -14.14
N GLU A 207 9.12 -9.75 -14.03
CA GLU A 207 9.71 -8.59 -14.66
C GLU A 207 9.64 -7.30 -13.81
N ILE A 208 8.46 -6.92 -13.32
CA ILE A 208 8.15 -5.61 -12.75
C ILE A 208 9.08 -5.21 -11.60
N ILE A 209 9.32 -6.11 -10.65
CA ILE A 209 10.16 -5.81 -9.47
C ILE A 209 11.59 -5.53 -9.90
N ARG A 210 12.14 -6.37 -10.80
CA ARG A 210 13.51 -6.19 -11.32
C ARG A 210 13.62 -4.93 -12.16
N GLN A 211 12.63 -4.65 -13.02
CA GLN A 211 12.61 -3.47 -13.88
C GLN A 211 12.57 -2.18 -13.04
N ALA A 212 11.72 -2.12 -12.02
CA ALA A 212 11.67 -0.97 -11.10
C ALA A 212 13.06 -0.72 -10.49
N ASN A 213 13.71 -1.75 -9.95
CA ASN A 213 15.02 -1.65 -9.35
C ASN A 213 16.11 -1.21 -10.36
N GLN A 214 16.12 -1.75 -11.59
CA GLN A 214 17.06 -1.36 -12.65
C GLN A 214 16.95 0.12 -13.00
N HIS A 215 15.73 0.67 -13.00
CA HIS A 215 15.47 2.09 -13.23
C HIS A 215 15.68 2.97 -11.99
N GLY A 216 16.04 2.37 -10.85
CA GLY A 216 16.28 3.08 -9.60
C GLY A 216 15.02 3.45 -8.84
N ALA A 217 13.87 2.88 -9.19
CA ALA A 217 12.63 3.00 -8.45
C ALA A 217 12.53 1.93 -7.36
N GLY A 218 11.88 2.27 -6.24
CA GLY A 218 11.49 1.30 -5.23
C GLY A 218 10.28 0.49 -5.68
N PHE A 219 10.00 -0.61 -4.97
CA PHE A 219 8.79 -1.40 -5.15
C PHE A 219 8.01 -1.49 -3.84
N ILE A 220 6.72 -1.14 -3.89
CA ILE A 220 5.79 -1.26 -2.77
C ILE A 220 4.76 -2.34 -3.10
N ALA A 221 4.64 -3.34 -2.21
CA ALA A 221 3.63 -4.39 -2.33
C ALA A 221 2.31 -3.97 -1.69
N PHE A 222 1.21 -4.03 -2.44
CA PHE A 222 -0.13 -3.91 -1.87
C PHE A 222 -0.90 -5.25 -1.91
N SER A 223 -1.96 -5.38 -1.09
CA SER A 223 -2.71 -6.63 -0.87
C SER A 223 -1.83 -7.82 -0.45
N PRO A 224 -0.88 -7.63 0.48
CA PRO A 224 0.11 -8.65 0.84
C PRO A 224 -0.52 -9.91 1.44
N LEU A 225 -1.69 -9.78 2.05
CA LEU A 225 -2.44 -10.88 2.66
C LEU A 225 -3.57 -11.42 1.74
N ALA A 226 -3.50 -11.14 0.42
CA ALA A 226 -4.49 -11.60 -0.56
C ALA A 226 -5.94 -11.35 -0.08
N GLN A 227 -6.23 -10.13 0.37
CA GLN A 227 -7.51 -9.69 0.93
C GLN A 227 -7.97 -10.46 2.19
N GLY A 228 -7.05 -11.12 2.88
CA GLY A 228 -7.30 -11.88 4.10
C GLY A 228 -7.24 -13.40 3.91
N LEU A 229 -7.08 -13.92 2.69
CA LEU A 229 -6.88 -15.35 2.43
C LEU A 229 -5.62 -15.89 3.13
N LEU A 230 -4.56 -15.10 3.17
CA LEU A 230 -3.30 -15.43 3.86
C LEU A 230 -3.35 -15.08 5.36
N THR A 231 -4.43 -15.50 6.02
CA THR A 231 -4.61 -15.38 7.47
C THR A 231 -5.26 -16.66 8.00
N ASN A 232 -5.26 -16.83 9.32
CA ASN A 232 -5.90 -18.00 9.96
C ASN A 232 -7.44 -17.97 9.88
N ARG A 233 -8.01 -16.88 9.32
CA ARG A 233 -9.45 -16.59 9.37
C ARG A 233 -10.31 -17.63 8.64
N TYR A 234 -9.79 -18.19 7.54
CA TYR A 234 -10.56 -19.11 6.68
C TYR A 234 -10.23 -20.59 6.89
N LEU A 235 -9.37 -20.95 7.85
CA LEU A 235 -8.96 -22.34 8.10
C LEU A 235 -10.14 -23.24 8.48
N ASN A 236 -11.13 -22.71 9.20
CA ASN A 236 -12.29 -23.44 9.73
C ASN A 236 -13.62 -23.05 9.04
N GLY A 237 -13.56 -22.51 7.82
CA GLY A 237 -14.74 -22.04 7.09
C GLY A 237 -14.78 -20.53 6.89
N ILE A 238 -15.92 -20.02 6.44
CA ILE A 238 -16.12 -18.59 6.16
C ILE A 238 -16.82 -17.95 7.37
N PRO A 239 -16.14 -17.09 8.16
CA PRO A 239 -16.78 -16.35 9.25
C PRO A 239 -17.83 -15.36 8.74
N GLU A 240 -18.93 -15.18 9.47
CA GLU A 240 -20.01 -14.26 9.10
C GLU A 240 -19.57 -12.80 8.97
N ASP A 241 -18.58 -12.38 9.75
CA ASP A 241 -17.99 -11.04 9.72
C ASP A 241 -16.85 -10.88 8.70
N SER A 242 -16.56 -11.93 7.91
CA SER A 242 -15.47 -11.93 6.93
C SER A 242 -15.77 -11.06 5.70
N ARG A 243 -14.70 -10.74 4.92
CA ARG A 243 -14.85 -10.01 3.64
C ARG A 243 -15.65 -10.81 2.62
N ILE A 244 -15.58 -12.14 2.64
CA ILE A 244 -16.35 -13.03 1.76
C ILE A 244 -17.85 -12.94 2.06
N ALA A 245 -18.22 -12.81 3.34
CA ALA A 245 -19.61 -12.72 3.76
C ALA A 245 -20.26 -11.36 3.46
N ARG A 246 -19.49 -10.35 3.12
CA ARG A 246 -20.02 -9.00 2.79
C ARG A 246 -20.43 -8.94 1.31
N PRO A 247 -21.69 -8.57 0.98
CA PRO A 247 -22.18 -8.49 -0.40
C PRO A 247 -21.32 -7.60 -1.31
N GLU A 248 -20.85 -6.48 -0.75
CA GLU A 248 -20.01 -5.48 -1.44
C GLU A 248 -18.50 -5.78 -1.34
N GLY A 249 -18.13 -6.93 -0.77
CA GLY A 249 -16.75 -7.35 -0.60
C GLY A 249 -16.07 -7.66 -1.95
N PHE A 250 -14.82 -7.25 -2.11
CA PHE A 250 -14.01 -7.59 -3.29
C PHE A 250 -13.52 -9.04 -3.29
N LEU A 251 -13.52 -9.72 -2.15
CA LEU A 251 -13.22 -11.14 -2.03
C LEU A 251 -14.51 -11.93 -2.14
N LYS A 252 -14.63 -12.78 -3.15
CA LYS A 252 -15.81 -13.61 -3.41
C LYS A 252 -15.59 -15.04 -2.93
N ALA A 253 -16.68 -15.76 -2.64
CA ALA A 253 -16.63 -17.15 -2.13
C ALA A 253 -15.90 -18.10 -3.10
N GLU A 254 -16.05 -17.88 -4.40
CA GLU A 254 -15.41 -18.68 -5.45
C GLU A 254 -13.87 -18.59 -5.41
N GLN A 255 -13.31 -17.53 -4.83
CA GLN A 255 -11.86 -17.37 -4.66
C GLN A 255 -11.30 -18.23 -3.51
N LEU A 256 -12.15 -18.77 -2.64
CA LEU A 256 -11.81 -19.74 -1.62
C LEU A 256 -12.13 -21.18 -2.11
N SER A 257 -11.57 -21.57 -3.25
CA SER A 257 -11.72 -22.92 -3.77
C SER A 257 -11.09 -23.96 -2.83
N PRO A 258 -11.47 -25.25 -2.94
CA PRO A 258 -10.82 -26.33 -2.17
C PRO A 258 -9.29 -26.37 -2.36
N GLU A 259 -8.81 -26.04 -3.56
CA GLU A 259 -7.37 -25.93 -3.85
C GLU A 259 -6.72 -24.79 -3.06
N VAL A 260 -7.30 -23.59 -3.09
CA VAL A 260 -6.82 -22.42 -2.34
C VAL A 260 -6.84 -22.72 -0.85
N LEU A 261 -7.90 -23.37 -0.33
CA LEU A 261 -7.97 -23.77 1.08
C LEU A 261 -6.88 -24.78 1.45
N SER A 262 -6.57 -25.73 0.57
CA SER A 262 -5.46 -26.65 0.76
C SER A 262 -4.12 -25.92 0.85
N LYS A 263 -3.86 -24.99 -0.07
CA LYS A 263 -2.66 -24.12 -0.04
C LYS A 263 -2.57 -23.32 1.26
N ILE A 264 -3.68 -22.72 1.72
CA ILE A 264 -3.74 -21.99 2.99
C ILE A 264 -3.36 -22.87 4.17
N LYS A 265 -3.89 -24.12 4.24
CA LYS A 265 -3.59 -25.09 5.31
C LYS A 265 -2.10 -25.46 5.32
N SER A 266 -1.54 -25.82 4.17
CA SER A 266 -0.11 -26.16 4.07
C SER A 266 0.81 -24.98 4.42
N LEU A 267 0.47 -23.76 4.01
CA LEU A 267 1.22 -22.57 4.42
C LEU A 267 1.07 -22.29 5.92
N HIS A 268 -0.10 -22.57 6.51
CA HIS A 268 -0.32 -22.42 7.94
C HIS A 268 0.54 -23.40 8.76
N GLU A 269 0.75 -24.62 8.29
CA GLU A 269 1.66 -25.60 8.93
C GLU A 269 3.09 -25.03 8.98
N ILE A 270 3.62 -24.54 7.85
CA ILE A 270 4.94 -23.90 7.82
C ILE A 270 5.00 -22.70 8.78
N ALA A 271 3.97 -21.85 8.79
CA ALA A 271 3.92 -20.69 9.69
C ALA A 271 3.95 -21.14 11.17
N THR A 272 3.21 -22.20 11.50
CA THR A 272 3.16 -22.75 12.88
C THR A 272 4.52 -23.30 13.31
N ASP A 273 5.21 -24.03 12.45
CA ASP A 273 6.56 -24.57 12.71
C ASP A 273 7.57 -23.44 12.95
N ARG A 274 7.36 -22.27 12.31
CA ARG A 274 8.14 -21.04 12.52
C ARG A 274 7.73 -20.25 13.78
N GLY A 275 6.70 -20.67 14.50
CA GLY A 275 6.13 -19.93 15.61
C GLY A 275 5.42 -18.62 15.19
N GLN A 276 4.89 -18.56 13.98
CA GLN A 276 4.23 -17.43 13.37
C GLN A 276 2.75 -17.71 13.08
N THR A 277 1.94 -16.66 13.04
CA THR A 277 0.67 -16.75 12.32
C THR A 277 0.91 -16.73 10.81
N LEU A 278 -0.04 -17.25 10.03
CA LEU A 278 0.06 -17.22 8.56
C LEU A 278 0.22 -15.80 8.02
N ALA A 279 -0.46 -14.81 8.64
CA ALA A 279 -0.33 -13.40 8.25
C ALA A 279 1.09 -12.86 8.50
N GLU A 280 1.66 -13.14 9.67
CA GLU A 280 3.03 -12.74 10.00
C GLU A 280 4.04 -13.36 9.03
N MET A 281 3.91 -14.66 8.75
CA MET A 281 4.77 -15.35 7.79
C MET A 281 4.64 -14.78 6.37
N ALA A 282 3.43 -14.52 5.90
CA ALA A 282 3.19 -13.97 4.56
C ALA A 282 3.80 -12.57 4.40
N LEU A 283 3.72 -11.73 5.43
CA LEU A 283 4.36 -10.40 5.44
C LEU A 283 5.89 -10.52 5.52
N ALA A 284 6.41 -11.38 6.40
CA ALA A 284 7.85 -11.63 6.52
C ALA A 284 8.44 -12.17 5.21
N TRP A 285 7.69 -13.02 4.49
CA TRP A 285 8.12 -13.53 3.18
C TRP A 285 8.27 -12.43 2.14
N LEU A 286 7.34 -11.47 2.08
CA LEU A 286 7.46 -10.30 1.19
C LEU A 286 8.68 -9.44 1.55
N LEU A 287 8.90 -9.21 2.84
CA LEU A 287 10.03 -8.41 3.35
C LEU A 287 11.38 -9.12 3.21
N HIS A 288 11.37 -10.46 3.02
CA HIS A 288 12.59 -11.22 2.72
C HIS A 288 13.16 -10.88 1.33
N ASN A 289 12.33 -10.44 0.39
CA ASN A 289 12.80 -10.00 -0.92
C ASN A 289 13.45 -8.60 -0.81
N PRO A 290 14.78 -8.48 -1.01
CA PRO A 290 15.50 -7.21 -0.83
C PRO A 290 15.10 -6.11 -1.82
N LEU A 291 14.37 -6.45 -2.88
CA LEU A 291 13.85 -5.51 -3.87
C LEU A 291 12.49 -4.92 -3.46
N VAL A 292 11.85 -5.45 -2.42
CA VAL A 292 10.62 -4.88 -1.85
C VAL A 292 11.00 -3.81 -0.82
N THR A 293 10.66 -2.58 -1.14
CA THR A 293 10.96 -1.43 -0.27
C THR A 293 10.04 -1.39 0.94
N SER A 294 8.74 -1.61 0.72
CA SER A 294 7.71 -1.55 1.76
C SER A 294 6.51 -2.41 1.41
N VAL A 295 5.78 -2.82 2.42
CA VAL A 295 4.54 -3.59 2.29
C VAL A 295 3.38 -2.78 2.85
N VAL A 296 2.39 -2.45 2.01
CA VAL A 296 1.19 -1.72 2.45
C VAL A 296 0.17 -2.69 3.01
N ILE A 297 -0.10 -2.59 4.30
CA ILE A 297 -1.14 -3.36 4.97
C ILE A 297 -2.37 -2.52 5.27
N GLY A 298 -3.55 -3.13 5.24
CA GLY A 298 -4.77 -2.58 5.82
C GLY A 298 -5.05 -3.25 7.17
N ALA A 299 -5.55 -2.48 8.12
CA ALA A 299 -6.00 -2.99 9.42
C ALA A 299 -7.39 -2.48 9.74
N SER A 300 -8.15 -3.23 10.54
CA SER A 300 -9.48 -2.84 11.05
C SER A 300 -9.46 -2.45 12.53
N SER A 301 -8.33 -2.67 13.21
CA SER A 301 -8.09 -2.30 14.60
C SER A 301 -6.60 -2.12 14.88
N ALA A 302 -6.26 -1.44 15.98
CA ALA A 302 -4.90 -1.31 16.46
C ALA A 302 -4.27 -2.68 16.78
N ASP A 303 -5.02 -3.59 17.40
CA ASP A 303 -4.53 -4.94 17.71
C ASP A 303 -4.15 -5.73 16.45
N GLN A 304 -4.97 -5.65 15.38
CA GLN A 304 -4.62 -6.28 14.11
C GLN A 304 -3.35 -5.68 13.52
N LEU A 305 -3.21 -4.36 13.60
CA LEU A 305 -1.99 -3.67 13.17
C LEU A 305 -0.78 -4.18 13.93
N LEU A 306 -0.84 -4.18 15.27
CA LEU A 306 0.25 -4.65 16.14
C LEU A 306 0.66 -6.09 15.85
N ASN A 307 -0.31 -6.98 15.61
CA ASN A 307 -0.01 -8.37 15.26
C ASN A 307 0.73 -8.44 13.91
N ASN A 308 0.32 -7.67 12.90
CA ASN A 308 1.01 -7.64 11.62
C ASN A 308 2.43 -7.08 11.71
N LEU A 309 2.69 -6.12 12.63
CA LEU A 309 4.01 -5.54 12.83
C LEU A 309 5.04 -6.53 13.37
N LYS A 310 4.63 -7.61 14.00
CA LYS A 310 5.55 -8.68 14.45
C LYS A 310 6.35 -9.27 13.29
N ALA A 311 5.82 -9.21 12.07
CA ALA A 311 6.47 -9.74 10.86
C ALA A 311 7.89 -9.18 10.63
N VAL A 312 8.20 -7.95 11.07
CA VAL A 312 9.52 -7.33 10.87
C VAL A 312 10.63 -7.87 11.80
N HIS A 313 10.26 -8.65 12.81
CA HIS A 313 11.19 -9.14 13.84
C HIS A 313 11.49 -10.64 13.71
N TYR A 314 10.89 -11.34 12.76
CA TYR A 314 11.10 -12.77 12.61
C TYR A 314 12.41 -13.10 11.87
N PRO A 315 13.01 -14.27 12.14
CA PRO A 315 14.23 -14.70 11.48
C PRO A 315 13.99 -14.89 9.97
N LEU A 316 15.07 -14.81 9.22
CA LEU A 316 15.08 -15.07 7.78
C LEU A 316 14.57 -16.49 7.50
N PHE A 317 14.04 -16.69 6.30
CA PHE A 317 13.64 -18.00 5.82
C PHE A 317 14.88 -18.84 5.49
N THR A 318 14.79 -20.15 5.77
CA THR A 318 15.77 -21.12 5.23
C THR A 318 15.46 -21.43 3.77
N ASP A 319 16.43 -22.00 3.07
CA ASP A 319 16.21 -22.42 1.67
C ASP A 319 15.13 -23.52 1.57
N GLU A 320 15.07 -24.43 2.54
CA GLU A 320 14.07 -25.50 2.60
C GLU A 320 12.66 -24.92 2.77
N GLU A 321 12.48 -23.92 3.64
CA GLU A 321 11.20 -23.22 3.82
C GLU A 321 10.77 -22.50 2.54
N LEU A 322 11.69 -21.81 1.87
CA LEU A 322 11.41 -21.12 0.60
C LEU A 322 11.02 -22.10 -0.50
N ILE A 323 11.71 -23.27 -0.59
CA ILE A 323 11.37 -24.32 -1.53
C ILE A 323 9.98 -24.88 -1.24
N ALA A 324 9.65 -25.14 0.03
CA ALA A 324 8.34 -25.65 0.43
C ALA A 324 7.22 -24.65 0.08
N ILE A 325 7.41 -23.37 0.41
CA ILE A 325 6.48 -22.28 0.06
C ILE A 325 6.30 -22.19 -1.47
N ASN A 326 7.38 -22.26 -2.24
CA ASN A 326 7.31 -22.22 -3.70
C ASN A 326 6.51 -23.41 -4.29
N ARG A 327 6.66 -24.62 -3.76
CA ARG A 327 5.88 -25.80 -4.20
C ARG A 327 4.40 -25.67 -3.93
N ILE A 328 4.01 -24.96 -2.88
CA ILE A 328 2.61 -24.72 -2.52
C ILE A 328 1.99 -23.62 -3.40
N CYS A 329 2.75 -22.56 -3.67
CA CYS A 329 2.20 -21.33 -4.25
C CYS A 329 2.29 -21.28 -5.79
N LEU A 330 3.28 -21.92 -6.40
CA LEU A 330 3.49 -21.99 -7.84
C LEU A 330 2.86 -23.26 -8.42
#